data_31c7c10665e58f3735044e2cb68a06fa
#
_entry.id   31c7c10665e58f3735044e2cb68a06fa
#
_cell.length_a   1.000
_cell.length_b   1.000
_cell.length_c   1.000
_cell.angle_alpha   90.00
_cell.angle_beta   90.00
_cell.angle_gamma   90.00
#
_symmetry.space_group_name_H-M   'P 1'
#
loop_
_entity.id
_entity.type
_entity.pdbx_description
1 polymer ?
#
loop_
_entity_poly.entity_id
_entity_poly.type
_entity_poly.pdbx_seq_one_letter_code
_entity_poly.pdbx_strand_id
1 'polypeptide(L)'
;MNTKEKIKVGILGATGSVGQKFIALLANHPWFEISELAASEKSSGKKYKDTVNWIIPNELPKEIGVMKIKNCTPNLNCKLVFSGLDSSVAGEIEKDFAQNGYTVISNSKNHRMDENVPLLIPEVNPEHLELIKHQKFNGGAIVTNPNCSTIGLTIALKPLLDNFGIESVNVVTMQAISGGGIEVMKSDVVKNNVIPFISGEEGKMETEPLKILGEFNSNKISFANFSISAQCNRVFVFDGHTECVQIKLKKKNTTKEIINIWENFKSIPQIKDLPSAPKQVIHYYEDENLPQPKYQCDIDKGMAVSIGRLRTDNLFDFKFVVLSHNTIRGAAGGAILCAELMHINSLL
;
A
#
# COMPACT_ATOMS: atom_id res chain seq x y z
N MET A 1 26.72 -5.37 -20.27
CA MET A 1 25.82 -4.68 -19.34
C MET A 1 26.41 -4.86 -17.95
N ASN A 2 26.87 -3.76 -17.30
CA ASN A 2 27.31 -3.84 -15.90
C ASN A 2 26.09 -4.16 -15.05
N THR A 3 25.97 -5.41 -14.59
CA THR A 3 24.98 -5.78 -13.58
C THR A 3 25.39 -5.09 -12.28
N LYS A 4 24.79 -3.93 -11.99
CA LYS A 4 24.90 -3.35 -10.64
C LYS A 4 24.47 -4.43 -9.66
N GLU A 5 25.25 -4.63 -8.60
CA GLU A 5 24.91 -5.55 -7.52
C GLU A 5 23.55 -5.16 -6.95
N LYS A 6 22.63 -6.15 -6.83
CA LYS A 6 21.30 -5.88 -6.29
C LYS A 6 21.37 -5.62 -4.78
N ILE A 7 20.48 -4.78 -4.30
CA ILE A 7 20.34 -4.51 -2.87
C ILE A 7 19.71 -5.74 -2.20
N LYS A 8 20.42 -6.28 -1.21
CA LYS A 8 19.93 -7.40 -0.39
C LYS A 8 18.80 -6.94 0.52
N VAL A 9 17.69 -7.69 0.49
CA VAL A 9 16.52 -7.39 1.32
C VAL A 9 16.09 -8.58 2.17
N GLY A 10 15.54 -8.30 3.33
CA GLY A 10 14.90 -9.28 4.21
C GLY A 10 13.38 -9.13 4.19
N ILE A 11 12.68 -10.26 4.41
CA ILE A 11 11.21 -10.28 4.54
C ILE A 11 10.86 -10.70 5.96
N LEU A 12 10.27 -9.78 6.74
CA LEU A 12 9.72 -10.06 8.07
C LEU A 12 8.26 -10.51 7.93
N GLY A 13 7.89 -11.58 8.62
CA GLY A 13 6.58 -12.21 8.45
C GLY A 13 6.45 -12.99 7.14
N ALA A 14 7.54 -13.59 6.64
CA ALA A 14 7.65 -14.23 5.33
C ALA A 14 6.59 -15.33 5.06
N THR A 15 6.06 -15.99 6.08
CA THR A 15 5.05 -17.06 5.95
C THR A 15 3.60 -16.54 5.86
N GLY A 16 3.36 -15.29 6.19
CA GLY A 16 2.06 -14.63 6.10
C GLY A 16 1.68 -14.26 4.65
N SER A 17 0.41 -13.89 4.42
CA SER A 17 -0.09 -13.53 3.08
C SER A 17 0.67 -12.37 2.44
N VAL A 18 0.96 -11.32 3.19
CA VAL A 18 1.74 -10.15 2.71
C VAL A 18 3.19 -10.55 2.46
N GLY A 19 3.81 -11.34 3.34
CA GLY A 19 5.18 -11.85 3.16
C GLY A 19 5.33 -12.69 1.90
N GLN A 20 4.37 -13.57 1.62
CA GLN A 20 4.35 -14.36 0.38
C GLN A 20 4.18 -13.47 -0.86
N LYS A 21 3.37 -12.41 -0.79
CA LYS A 21 3.21 -11.45 -1.88
C LYS A 21 4.51 -10.67 -2.13
N PHE A 22 5.24 -10.25 -1.08
CA PHE A 22 6.58 -9.67 -1.23
C PHE A 22 7.52 -10.62 -1.97
N ILE A 23 7.58 -11.88 -1.56
CA ILE A 23 8.43 -12.89 -2.20
C ILE A 23 8.11 -13.01 -3.69
N ALA A 24 6.84 -13.12 -4.04
CA ALA A 24 6.41 -13.26 -5.43
C ALA A 24 6.79 -12.03 -6.30
N LEU A 25 6.63 -10.81 -5.77
CA LEU A 25 6.93 -9.58 -6.49
C LEU A 25 8.44 -9.30 -6.60
N LEU A 26 9.22 -9.70 -5.59
CA LEU A 26 10.67 -9.48 -5.54
C LEU A 26 11.48 -10.57 -6.24
N ALA A 27 10.92 -11.73 -6.57
CA ALA A 27 11.65 -12.87 -7.16
C ALA A 27 12.48 -12.49 -8.39
N ASN A 28 11.96 -11.60 -9.25
CA ASN A 28 12.64 -11.12 -10.46
C ASN A 28 12.83 -9.60 -10.46
N HIS A 29 12.88 -8.97 -9.29
CA HIS A 29 13.01 -7.52 -9.20
C HIS A 29 14.39 -7.06 -9.72
N PRO A 30 14.47 -6.00 -10.55
CA PRO A 30 15.74 -5.60 -11.14
C PRO A 30 16.75 -5.03 -10.13
N TRP A 31 16.30 -4.43 -9.04
CA TRP A 31 17.14 -3.72 -8.07
C TRP A 31 17.29 -4.43 -6.73
N PHE A 32 16.35 -5.29 -6.35
CA PHE A 32 16.31 -5.95 -5.05
C PHE A 32 16.47 -7.46 -5.18
N GLU A 33 17.16 -8.06 -4.20
CA GLU A 33 17.38 -9.51 -4.09
C GLU A 33 17.01 -9.98 -2.69
N ILE A 34 16.13 -10.98 -2.59
CA ILE A 34 15.76 -11.56 -1.29
C ILE A 34 16.95 -12.37 -0.77
N SER A 35 17.56 -11.89 0.30
CA SER A 35 18.67 -12.57 0.98
C SER A 35 18.27 -13.25 2.29
N GLU A 36 17.16 -12.80 2.91
CA GLU A 36 16.77 -13.25 4.23
C GLU A 36 15.24 -13.40 4.35
N LEU A 37 14.80 -14.47 4.98
CA LEU A 37 13.42 -14.70 5.36
C LEU A 37 13.31 -14.83 6.87
N ALA A 38 12.44 -14.07 7.49
CA ALA A 38 12.20 -14.13 8.92
C ALA A 38 10.71 -14.31 9.23
N ALA A 39 10.41 -15.12 10.25
CA ALA A 39 9.06 -15.37 10.71
C ALA A 39 9.07 -15.73 12.21
N SER A 40 7.91 -16.21 12.72
CA SER A 40 7.79 -16.60 14.13
C SER A 40 8.76 -17.75 14.50
N GLU A 41 9.04 -17.90 15.78
CA GLU A 41 9.87 -18.96 16.33
C GLU A 41 9.44 -20.36 15.90
N LYS A 42 8.14 -20.60 15.72
CA LYS A 42 7.59 -21.89 15.24
C LYS A 42 8.12 -22.29 13.86
N SER A 43 8.47 -21.32 13.03
CA SER A 43 8.97 -21.49 11.67
C SER A 43 10.49 -21.42 11.57
N SER A 44 11.16 -20.84 12.55
CA SER A 44 12.61 -20.60 12.55
C SER A 44 13.42 -21.90 12.45
N GLY A 45 14.53 -21.83 11.71
CA GLY A 45 15.45 -22.97 11.45
C GLY A 45 15.00 -23.93 10.36
N LYS A 46 13.74 -23.91 9.95
CA LYS A 46 13.16 -24.79 8.92
C LYS A 46 13.35 -24.18 7.52
N LYS A 47 13.33 -25.04 6.49
CA LYS A 47 13.28 -24.56 5.09
C LYS A 47 11.91 -23.93 4.83
N TYR A 48 11.91 -22.86 4.03
CA TYR A 48 10.70 -22.10 3.73
C TYR A 48 9.60 -22.99 3.11
N LYS A 49 9.94 -23.79 2.10
CA LYS A 49 8.99 -24.70 1.43
C LYS A 49 8.35 -25.74 2.35
N ASP A 50 9.03 -26.14 3.43
CA ASP A 50 8.54 -27.15 4.35
C ASP A 50 7.62 -26.57 5.45
N THR A 51 7.49 -25.23 5.47
CA THR A 51 6.80 -24.50 6.52
C THR A 51 5.63 -23.67 5.99
N VAL A 52 5.79 -23.10 4.79
CA VAL A 52 4.80 -22.19 4.22
C VAL A 52 3.63 -22.96 3.60
N ASN A 53 2.41 -22.48 3.86
CA ASN A 53 1.27 -22.80 3.02
C ASN A 53 1.22 -21.74 1.90
N TRP A 54 1.85 -22.03 0.76
CA TRP A 54 1.96 -21.10 -0.35
C TRP A 54 0.61 -20.86 -1.00
N ILE A 55 0.15 -19.60 -0.98
CA ILE A 55 -1.20 -19.20 -1.46
C ILE A 55 -1.15 -18.36 -2.74
N ILE A 56 0.04 -18.06 -3.24
CA ILE A 56 0.20 -17.28 -4.47
C ILE A 56 0.00 -18.21 -5.68
N PRO A 57 -0.73 -17.77 -6.72
CA PRO A 57 -1.01 -18.62 -7.90
C PRO A 57 0.25 -19.12 -8.64
N ASN A 58 1.32 -18.31 -8.65
CA ASN A 58 2.58 -18.70 -9.26
C ASN A 58 3.35 -19.71 -8.38
N GLU A 59 4.17 -20.55 -9.00
CA GLU A 59 5.02 -21.49 -8.27
C GLU A 59 5.98 -20.75 -7.32
N LEU A 60 6.22 -21.36 -6.16
CA LEU A 60 7.24 -20.88 -5.21
C LEU A 60 8.63 -20.96 -5.88
N PRO A 61 9.39 -19.84 -5.98
CA PRO A 61 10.74 -19.87 -6.53
C PRO A 61 11.62 -20.87 -5.80
N LYS A 62 12.31 -21.73 -6.55
CA LYS A 62 13.08 -22.86 -5.99
C LYS A 62 14.17 -22.40 -5.02
N GLU A 63 14.87 -21.33 -5.36
CA GLU A 63 15.93 -20.71 -4.55
C GLU A 63 15.38 -20.18 -3.21
N ILE A 64 14.20 -19.60 -3.22
CA ILE A 64 13.52 -19.13 -2.00
C ILE A 64 13.02 -20.31 -1.17
N GLY A 65 12.48 -21.35 -1.83
CA GLY A 65 11.94 -22.52 -1.15
C GLY A 65 12.97 -23.26 -0.28
N VAL A 66 14.26 -23.23 -0.64
CA VAL A 66 15.33 -23.88 0.13
C VAL A 66 15.98 -23.01 1.19
N MET A 67 15.65 -21.71 1.24
CA MET A 67 16.15 -20.80 2.27
C MET A 67 15.65 -21.21 3.65
N LYS A 68 16.53 -21.06 4.66
CA LYS A 68 16.14 -21.25 6.06
C LYS A 68 15.49 -19.99 6.60
N ILE A 69 14.36 -20.16 7.29
CA ILE A 69 13.69 -19.07 7.99
C ILE A 69 14.47 -18.71 9.25
N LYS A 70 14.69 -17.43 9.49
CA LYS A 70 15.29 -16.90 10.73
C LYS A 70 14.20 -16.36 11.68
N ASN A 71 14.57 -16.07 12.92
CA ASN A 71 13.75 -15.27 13.83
C ASN A 71 13.70 -13.81 13.35
N CYS A 72 12.63 -13.11 13.71
CA CYS A 72 12.50 -11.66 13.47
C CYS A 72 13.36 -10.88 14.48
N THR A 73 14.68 -11.01 14.38
CA THR A 73 15.68 -10.29 15.19
C THR A 73 16.69 -9.60 14.27
N PRO A 74 17.28 -8.45 14.68
CA PRO A 74 18.14 -7.63 13.81
C PRO A 74 19.56 -8.20 13.64
N ASN A 75 19.65 -9.44 13.14
CA ASN A 75 20.88 -10.13 12.80
C ASN A 75 20.87 -10.70 11.37
N LEU A 76 20.11 -10.07 10.48
CA LEU A 76 19.97 -10.46 9.08
C LEU A 76 21.09 -9.87 8.22
N ASN A 77 21.49 -10.60 7.17
CA ASN A 77 22.52 -10.15 6.22
C ASN A 77 21.94 -9.23 5.12
N CYS A 78 21.28 -8.16 5.56
CA CYS A 78 20.74 -7.09 4.72
C CYS A 78 20.60 -5.82 5.58
N LYS A 79 20.29 -4.69 4.95
CA LYS A 79 20.00 -3.43 5.66
C LYS A 79 18.58 -2.92 5.39
N LEU A 80 17.91 -3.43 4.36
CA LEU A 80 16.54 -3.13 4.04
C LEU A 80 15.67 -4.33 4.36
N VAL A 81 14.55 -4.12 5.09
CA VAL A 81 13.57 -5.15 5.37
C VAL A 81 12.17 -4.68 5.01
N PHE A 82 11.40 -5.58 4.39
CA PHE A 82 9.96 -5.41 4.17
C PHE A 82 9.21 -6.15 5.27
N SER A 83 8.37 -5.44 6.00
CA SER A 83 7.59 -6.02 7.10
C SER A 83 6.15 -6.29 6.68
N GLY A 84 5.78 -7.57 6.73
CA GLY A 84 4.43 -8.09 6.65
C GLY A 84 3.98 -8.72 7.96
N LEU A 85 4.50 -8.24 9.09
CA LEU A 85 4.16 -8.73 10.43
C LEU A 85 2.75 -8.33 10.83
N ASP A 86 2.14 -9.18 11.67
CA ASP A 86 0.88 -8.83 12.34
C ASP A 86 1.08 -7.67 13.30
N SER A 87 0.08 -6.78 13.39
CA SER A 87 0.16 -5.58 14.22
C SER A 87 0.32 -5.84 15.72
N SER A 88 0.00 -7.04 16.19
CA SER A 88 0.21 -7.43 17.60
C SER A 88 1.68 -7.53 18.00
N VAL A 89 2.59 -7.72 17.03
CA VAL A 89 4.03 -7.89 17.27
C VAL A 89 4.90 -6.92 16.47
N ALA A 90 4.35 -6.32 15.42
CA ALA A 90 5.11 -5.50 14.47
C ALA A 90 5.79 -4.30 15.13
N GLY A 91 5.09 -3.56 15.99
CA GLY A 91 5.57 -2.29 16.53
C GLY A 91 6.93 -2.39 17.21
N GLU A 92 7.10 -3.33 18.12
CA GLU A 92 8.37 -3.51 18.85
C GLU A 92 9.46 -4.10 17.95
N ILE A 93 9.12 -5.10 17.12
CA ILE A 93 10.10 -5.73 16.22
C ILE A 93 10.63 -4.71 15.20
N GLU A 94 9.76 -3.94 14.57
CA GLU A 94 10.13 -2.94 13.57
C GLU A 94 11.01 -1.84 14.17
N LYS A 95 10.68 -1.40 15.39
CA LYS A 95 11.48 -0.45 16.14
C LYS A 95 12.86 -1.00 16.51
N ASP A 96 12.95 -2.27 16.93
CA ASP A 96 14.23 -2.93 17.24
C ASP A 96 15.11 -3.01 15.97
N PHE A 97 14.55 -3.40 14.82
CA PHE A 97 15.27 -3.37 13.56
C PHE A 97 15.81 -1.97 13.23
N ALA A 98 14.96 -0.94 13.31
CA ALA A 98 15.37 0.43 13.01
C ALA A 98 16.46 0.93 13.99
N GLN A 99 16.37 0.61 15.26
CA GLN A 99 17.40 0.94 16.28
C GLN A 99 18.75 0.27 15.99
N ASN A 100 18.75 -0.88 15.31
CA ASN A 100 19.95 -1.62 14.90
C ASN A 100 20.40 -1.28 13.46
N GLY A 101 19.97 -0.14 12.92
CA GLY A 101 20.46 0.40 11.66
C GLY A 101 19.86 -0.25 10.42
N TYR A 102 18.63 -0.79 10.51
CA TYR A 102 17.89 -1.27 9.36
C TYR A 102 16.90 -0.22 8.88
N THR A 103 16.72 -0.14 7.58
CA THR A 103 15.55 0.53 6.99
C THR A 103 14.39 -0.46 6.93
N VAL A 104 13.30 -0.13 7.59
CA VAL A 104 12.09 -0.95 7.67
C VAL A 104 11.00 -0.30 6.83
N ILE A 105 10.48 -1.02 5.82
CA ILE A 105 9.27 -0.61 5.11
C ILE A 105 8.11 -1.48 5.59
N SER A 106 7.22 -0.86 6.36
CA SER A 106 6.18 -1.56 7.10
C SER A 106 4.81 -1.48 6.42
N ASN A 107 4.12 -2.63 6.34
CA ASN A 107 2.69 -2.68 6.02
C ASN A 107 1.80 -2.69 7.28
N SER A 108 2.39 -2.77 8.48
CA SER A 108 1.64 -2.74 9.73
C SER A 108 1.11 -1.35 10.04
N LYS A 109 0.03 -1.28 10.83
CA LYS A 109 -0.58 0.00 11.25
C LYS A 109 0.20 0.73 12.34
N ASN A 110 1.12 0.05 13.03
CA ASN A 110 1.68 0.49 14.31
C ASN A 110 2.35 1.87 14.28
N HIS A 111 3.11 2.17 13.23
CA HIS A 111 3.86 3.43 13.11
C HIS A 111 3.27 4.45 12.13
N ARG A 112 2.10 4.16 11.52
CA ARG A 112 1.54 5.01 10.45
C ARG A 112 1.26 6.44 10.90
N MET A 113 0.83 6.62 12.15
CA MET A 113 0.44 7.93 12.68
C MET A 113 1.53 8.56 13.56
N ASP A 114 2.71 7.92 13.71
CA ASP A 114 3.85 8.51 14.41
C ASP A 114 4.33 9.78 13.69
N GLU A 115 4.64 10.83 14.45
CA GLU A 115 4.92 12.18 13.92
C GLU A 115 6.08 12.19 12.90
N ASN A 116 7.16 11.45 13.19
CA ASN A 116 8.37 11.43 12.37
C ASN A 116 8.45 10.23 11.41
N VAL A 117 7.35 9.47 11.25
CA VAL A 117 7.31 8.33 10.34
C VAL A 117 6.50 8.68 9.10
N PRO A 118 7.11 8.61 7.90
CA PRO A 118 6.37 8.82 6.67
C PRO A 118 5.29 7.74 6.49
N LEU A 119 4.07 8.17 6.23
CA LEU A 119 2.98 7.34 5.70
C LEU A 119 2.94 7.61 4.20
N LEU A 120 3.57 6.72 3.40
CA LEU A 120 4.04 7.07 2.06
C LEU A 120 3.22 6.41 0.95
N ILE A 121 2.79 7.21 0.01
CA ILE A 121 2.38 6.79 -1.34
C ILE A 121 3.29 7.54 -2.32
N PRO A 122 4.23 6.87 -2.99
CA PRO A 122 5.26 7.51 -3.82
C PRO A 122 4.74 8.50 -4.86
N GLU A 123 3.54 8.29 -5.38
CA GLU A 123 2.91 9.18 -6.35
C GLU A 123 2.22 10.40 -5.73
N VAL A 124 2.00 10.40 -4.41
CA VAL A 124 1.16 11.40 -3.73
C VAL A 124 1.99 12.37 -2.88
N ASN A 125 2.90 11.83 -2.07
CA ASN A 125 3.61 12.61 -1.05
C ASN A 125 5.09 12.19 -0.90
N PRO A 126 5.87 12.14 -1.99
CA PRO A 126 7.28 11.73 -1.94
C PRO A 126 8.14 12.61 -1.02
N GLU A 127 7.79 13.87 -0.82
CA GLU A 127 8.45 14.83 0.08
C GLU A 127 8.34 14.44 1.56
N HIS A 128 7.37 13.60 1.94
CA HIS A 128 7.27 13.09 3.31
C HIS A 128 8.46 12.21 3.72
N LEU A 129 9.27 11.71 2.77
CA LEU A 129 10.53 11.03 3.07
C LEU A 129 11.51 11.88 3.87
N GLU A 130 11.40 13.21 3.81
CA GLU A 130 12.22 14.12 4.61
C GLU A 130 12.04 13.89 6.13
N LEU A 131 10.90 13.34 6.59
CA LEU A 131 10.67 12.96 7.99
C LEU A 131 11.71 11.95 8.52
N ILE A 132 12.31 11.14 7.64
CA ILE A 132 13.33 10.15 8.04
C ILE A 132 14.50 10.84 8.75
N LYS A 133 14.87 12.04 8.34
CA LYS A 133 15.96 12.83 8.94
C LYS A 133 15.70 13.22 10.41
N HIS A 134 14.44 13.14 10.84
CA HIS A 134 14.01 13.49 12.20
C HIS A 134 13.77 12.25 13.09
N GLN A 135 13.91 11.06 12.53
CA GLN A 135 13.85 9.81 13.31
C GLN A 135 15.14 9.64 14.14
N LYS A 136 14.97 9.15 15.38
CA LYS A 136 16.08 8.98 16.33
C LYS A 136 16.52 7.52 16.40
N PHE A 137 16.75 6.90 15.25
CA PHE A 137 17.33 5.57 15.16
C PHE A 137 18.81 5.64 14.81
N ASN A 138 19.59 4.65 15.26
CA ASN A 138 21.03 4.61 15.02
C ASN A 138 21.36 4.18 13.58
N GLY A 139 21.16 5.09 12.63
CA GLY A 139 21.38 4.84 11.20
C GLY A 139 20.28 4.03 10.50
N GLY A 140 19.20 3.69 11.19
CA GLY A 140 18.03 3.04 10.62
C GLY A 140 16.86 3.99 10.39
N ALA A 141 15.79 3.47 9.79
CA ALA A 141 14.56 4.22 9.54
C ALA A 141 13.33 3.32 9.50
N ILE A 142 12.15 3.89 9.76
CA ILE A 142 10.85 3.28 9.50
C ILE A 142 10.11 4.14 8.49
N VAL A 143 9.60 3.49 7.43
CA VAL A 143 8.65 4.07 6.47
C VAL A 143 7.43 3.17 6.44
N THR A 144 6.24 3.74 6.45
CA THR A 144 5.01 2.95 6.47
C THR A 144 4.23 3.08 5.16
N ASN A 145 3.73 1.94 4.70
CA ASN A 145 2.76 1.85 3.62
C ASN A 145 1.34 1.96 4.22
N PRO A 146 0.43 2.75 3.63
CA PRO A 146 -0.91 2.97 4.18
C PRO A 146 -1.80 1.71 4.20
N ASN A 147 -2.99 1.86 4.76
CA ASN A 147 -4.06 0.88 4.66
C ASN A 147 -4.45 0.63 3.20
N CYS A 148 -4.83 -0.61 2.89
CA CYS A 148 -5.05 -1.05 1.51
C CYS A 148 -6.21 -0.32 0.80
N SER A 149 -7.25 0.10 1.51
CA SER A 149 -8.30 0.95 0.94
C SER A 149 -7.83 2.40 0.84
N THR A 150 -7.15 2.92 1.85
CA THR A 150 -6.63 4.29 1.86
C THR A 150 -5.82 4.64 0.62
N ILE A 151 -4.99 3.71 0.11
CA ILE A 151 -4.09 3.99 -1.03
C ILE A 151 -4.88 4.33 -2.29
N GLY A 152 -5.86 3.50 -2.68
CA GLY A 152 -6.67 3.73 -3.88
C GLY A 152 -7.44 5.04 -3.82
N LEU A 153 -8.12 5.27 -2.68
CA LEU A 153 -8.85 6.51 -2.42
C LEU A 153 -7.93 7.74 -2.52
N THR A 154 -6.80 7.72 -1.82
CA THR A 154 -5.90 8.88 -1.73
C THR A 154 -5.28 9.25 -3.08
N ILE A 155 -4.94 8.25 -3.91
CA ILE A 155 -4.48 8.48 -5.29
C ILE A 155 -5.56 9.16 -6.13
N ALA A 156 -6.82 8.73 -6.00
CA ALA A 156 -7.94 9.37 -6.71
C ALA A 156 -8.20 10.81 -6.23
N LEU A 157 -8.01 11.06 -4.92
CA LEU A 157 -8.25 12.37 -4.30
C LEU A 157 -7.11 13.39 -4.56
N LYS A 158 -5.85 12.95 -4.69
CA LYS A 158 -4.68 13.85 -4.84
C LYS A 158 -4.85 14.87 -5.96
N PRO A 159 -5.11 14.50 -7.22
CA PRO A 159 -5.27 15.47 -8.28
C PRO A 159 -6.49 16.38 -8.10
N LEU A 160 -7.55 15.92 -7.42
CA LEU A 160 -8.72 16.74 -7.11
C LEU A 160 -8.40 17.78 -6.04
N LEU A 161 -7.66 17.38 -5.00
CA LEU A 161 -7.22 18.29 -3.95
C LEU A 161 -6.33 19.40 -4.51
N ASP A 162 -5.35 19.05 -5.34
CA ASP A 162 -4.37 20.00 -5.90
C ASP A 162 -5.02 21.04 -6.81
N ASN A 163 -6.04 20.65 -7.59
CA ASN A 163 -6.65 21.53 -8.58
C ASN A 163 -7.88 22.28 -8.05
N PHE A 164 -8.71 21.61 -7.26
CA PHE A 164 -10.02 22.16 -6.86
C PHE A 164 -10.16 22.38 -5.35
N GLY A 165 -9.30 21.77 -4.54
CA GLY A 165 -9.49 21.69 -3.09
C GLY A 165 -10.67 20.79 -2.72
N ILE A 166 -10.59 20.12 -1.59
CA ILE A 166 -11.65 19.23 -1.08
C ILE A 166 -12.28 19.87 0.17
N GLU A 167 -13.61 19.83 0.26
CA GLU A 167 -14.37 20.23 1.46
C GLU A 167 -14.72 19.00 2.31
N SER A 168 -15.29 17.96 1.66
CA SER A 168 -15.66 16.72 2.34
C SER A 168 -15.72 15.53 1.39
N VAL A 169 -15.52 14.33 1.95
CA VAL A 169 -15.61 13.05 1.27
C VAL A 169 -16.47 12.10 2.08
N ASN A 170 -17.39 11.40 1.43
CA ASN A 170 -18.03 10.23 1.97
C ASN A 170 -17.63 9.02 1.15
N VAL A 171 -17.25 7.93 1.81
CA VAL A 171 -16.78 6.71 1.15
C VAL A 171 -17.40 5.47 1.76
N VAL A 172 -17.94 4.60 0.90
CA VAL A 172 -18.40 3.27 1.28
C VAL A 172 -17.53 2.26 0.57
N THR A 173 -16.83 1.40 1.33
CA THR A 173 -15.92 0.40 0.76
C THR A 173 -16.56 -0.98 0.70
N MET A 174 -16.28 -1.70 -0.38
CA MET A 174 -16.54 -3.13 -0.57
C MET A 174 -15.20 -3.84 -0.64
N GLN A 175 -14.73 -4.32 0.53
CA GLN A 175 -13.38 -4.85 0.66
C GLN A 175 -13.32 -6.36 0.38
N ALA A 176 -12.37 -6.75 -0.46
CA ALA A 176 -12.10 -8.13 -0.85
C ALA A 176 -11.62 -9.01 0.31
N ILE A 177 -11.90 -10.32 0.26
CA ILE A 177 -11.57 -11.28 1.32
C ILE A 177 -10.08 -11.43 1.58
N SER A 178 -9.22 -11.27 0.55
CA SER A 178 -7.77 -11.36 0.70
C SER A 178 -7.19 -10.29 1.64
N GLY A 179 -7.86 -9.14 1.81
CA GLY A 179 -7.50 -8.11 2.77
C GLY A 179 -7.64 -8.52 4.24
N GLY A 180 -8.44 -9.56 4.52
CA GLY A 180 -8.59 -10.12 5.87
C GLY A 180 -7.57 -11.21 6.22
N GLY A 181 -6.60 -11.48 5.34
CA GLY A 181 -5.60 -12.53 5.54
C GLY A 181 -6.12 -13.95 5.31
N ILE A 182 -5.25 -14.94 5.59
CA ILE A 182 -5.50 -16.35 5.26
C ILE A 182 -6.76 -16.91 5.95
N GLU A 183 -7.02 -16.50 7.17
CA GLU A 183 -8.18 -16.95 7.95
C GLU A 183 -9.50 -16.53 7.30
N VAL A 184 -9.60 -15.27 6.88
CA VAL A 184 -10.81 -14.74 6.22
C VAL A 184 -10.99 -15.37 4.83
N MET A 185 -9.91 -15.59 4.07
CA MET A 185 -9.97 -16.24 2.76
C MET A 185 -10.49 -17.68 2.84
N LYS A 186 -10.26 -18.39 3.96
CA LYS A 186 -10.72 -19.76 4.21
C LYS A 186 -12.09 -19.84 4.86
N SER A 187 -12.61 -18.71 5.32
CA SER A 187 -13.88 -18.68 6.06
C SER A 187 -15.08 -18.62 5.12
N ASP A 188 -16.11 -19.41 5.41
CA ASP A 188 -17.39 -19.34 4.71
C ASP A 188 -18.30 -18.18 5.16
N VAL A 189 -17.88 -17.39 6.16
CA VAL A 189 -18.70 -16.32 6.76
C VAL A 189 -19.06 -15.23 5.75
N VAL A 190 -18.16 -14.95 4.77
CA VAL A 190 -18.39 -13.92 3.74
C VAL A 190 -19.08 -14.48 2.49
N LYS A 191 -19.15 -15.81 2.35
CA LYS A 191 -19.73 -16.47 1.17
C LYS A 191 -21.24 -16.19 1.08
N ASN A 192 -21.68 -15.64 -0.05
CA ASN A 192 -23.06 -15.19 -0.26
C ASN A 192 -23.54 -14.17 0.81
N ASN A 193 -22.63 -13.40 1.39
CA ASN A 193 -22.91 -12.49 2.48
C ASN A 193 -22.15 -11.17 2.33
N VAL A 194 -22.60 -10.12 3.03
CA VAL A 194 -21.90 -8.85 3.23
C VAL A 194 -21.75 -8.65 4.73
N ILE A 195 -20.51 -8.46 5.20
CA ILE A 195 -20.26 -8.11 6.60
C ILE A 195 -20.13 -6.58 6.67
N PRO A 196 -21.04 -5.88 7.39
CA PRO A 196 -21.11 -4.41 7.39
C PRO A 196 -20.11 -3.74 8.35
N PHE A 197 -19.07 -4.48 8.78
CA PHE A 197 -18.08 -3.99 9.73
C PHE A 197 -16.74 -4.69 9.56
N ILE A 198 -15.67 -3.91 9.52
CA ILE A 198 -14.29 -4.38 9.58
C ILE A 198 -13.58 -3.60 10.68
N SER A 199 -13.12 -4.31 11.72
CA SER A 199 -12.56 -3.69 12.93
C SER A 199 -11.45 -2.68 12.63
N GLY A 200 -11.65 -1.42 13.02
CA GLY A 200 -10.69 -0.33 12.90
C GLY A 200 -10.41 0.15 11.47
N GLU A 201 -11.17 -0.30 10.46
CA GLU A 201 -10.95 0.16 9.07
C GLU A 201 -11.45 1.58 8.86
N GLU A 202 -12.64 1.93 9.35
CA GLU A 202 -13.25 3.24 9.16
C GLU A 202 -12.34 4.36 9.70
N GLY A 203 -11.85 4.22 10.94
CA GLY A 203 -10.93 5.20 11.52
C GLY A 203 -9.64 5.40 10.72
N LYS A 204 -9.11 4.35 10.06
CA LYS A 204 -7.96 4.49 9.15
C LYS A 204 -8.34 5.26 7.90
N MET A 205 -9.48 4.93 7.29
CA MET A 205 -9.99 5.63 6.10
C MET A 205 -10.27 7.11 6.36
N GLU A 206 -10.63 7.47 7.59
CA GLU A 206 -10.93 8.84 7.99
C GLU A 206 -9.69 9.65 8.39
N THR A 207 -8.60 8.99 8.79
CA THR A 207 -7.41 9.69 9.34
C THR A 207 -6.16 9.59 8.47
N GLU A 208 -5.84 8.40 7.93
CA GLU A 208 -4.63 8.21 7.13
C GLU A 208 -4.57 9.13 5.89
N PRO A 209 -5.67 9.32 5.10
CA PRO A 209 -5.64 10.22 3.96
C PRO A 209 -5.29 11.66 4.33
N LEU A 210 -5.71 12.14 5.51
CA LEU A 210 -5.42 13.50 5.96
C LEU A 210 -3.93 13.70 6.23
N LYS A 211 -3.23 12.68 6.76
CA LYS A 211 -1.78 12.72 6.92
C LYS A 211 -1.09 12.65 5.57
N ILE A 212 -1.50 11.73 4.69
CA ILE A 212 -0.86 11.51 3.38
C ILE A 212 -1.00 12.73 2.48
N LEU A 213 -2.18 13.35 2.45
CA LEU A 213 -2.49 14.55 1.66
C LEU A 213 -2.11 15.86 2.38
N GLY A 214 -1.50 15.75 3.56
CA GLY A 214 -1.00 16.88 4.32
C GLY A 214 0.26 17.48 3.72
N GLU A 215 0.57 18.71 4.12
CA GLU A 215 1.74 19.43 3.66
C GLU A 215 2.93 19.22 4.61
N PHE A 216 4.10 18.89 4.04
CA PHE A 216 5.35 18.86 4.79
C PHE A 216 5.87 20.27 5.00
N ASN A 217 5.87 20.73 6.24
CA ASN A 217 6.31 22.07 6.62
C ASN A 217 7.38 21.99 7.72
N SER A 218 8.58 22.43 7.39
CA SER A 218 9.71 22.61 8.28
C SER A 218 10.21 21.39 9.06
N ASN A 219 9.49 20.36 9.38
CA ASN A 219 9.92 19.12 10.05
C ASN A 219 8.74 18.23 10.43
N LYS A 220 7.54 18.63 10.08
CA LYS A 220 6.30 17.91 10.41
C LYS A 220 5.29 17.99 9.29
N ILE A 221 4.29 17.11 9.36
CA ILE A 221 3.14 17.14 8.45
C ILE A 221 2.01 17.94 9.09
N SER A 222 1.57 18.97 8.39
CA SER A 222 0.28 19.62 8.66
C SER A 222 -0.79 18.84 7.93
N PHE A 223 -1.68 18.17 8.64
CA PHE A 223 -2.71 17.32 8.04
C PHE A 223 -3.62 18.13 7.12
N ALA A 224 -4.06 17.50 6.04
CA ALA A 224 -5.02 18.12 5.13
C ALA A 224 -6.33 18.47 5.87
N ASN A 225 -6.89 19.63 5.55
CA ASN A 225 -8.05 20.17 6.25
C ASN A 225 -9.34 19.96 5.43
N PHE A 226 -9.90 18.76 5.51
CA PHE A 226 -11.23 18.40 5.02
C PHE A 226 -11.78 17.21 5.81
N SER A 227 -13.08 16.95 5.73
CA SER A 227 -13.72 15.86 6.46
C SER A 227 -13.86 14.61 5.59
N ILE A 228 -13.63 13.44 6.19
CA ILE A 228 -13.92 12.14 5.57
C ILE A 228 -14.86 11.38 6.50
N SER A 229 -15.92 10.80 5.93
CA SER A 229 -16.77 9.82 6.58
C SER A 229 -16.67 8.50 5.84
N ALA A 230 -16.37 7.41 6.53
CA ALA A 230 -16.14 6.11 5.94
C ALA A 230 -17.09 5.05 6.50
N GLN A 231 -17.53 4.15 5.64
CA GLN A 231 -18.22 2.91 6.01
C GLN A 231 -17.57 1.73 5.31
N CYS A 232 -17.10 0.73 6.07
CA CYS A 232 -16.29 -0.35 5.55
C CYS A 232 -17.01 -1.71 5.63
N ASN A 233 -17.24 -2.32 4.46
CA ASN A 233 -17.91 -3.59 4.33
C ASN A 233 -16.96 -4.66 3.76
N ARG A 234 -17.08 -5.92 4.22
CA ARG A 234 -16.42 -7.09 3.63
C ARG A 234 -17.38 -7.78 2.67
N VAL A 235 -16.93 -8.02 1.43
CA VAL A 235 -17.71 -8.67 0.39
C VAL A 235 -16.99 -9.91 -0.15
N PHE A 236 -17.74 -10.84 -0.76
CA PHE A 236 -17.18 -12.06 -1.34
C PHE A 236 -16.58 -11.79 -2.74
N VAL A 237 -15.52 -10.99 -2.74
CA VAL A 237 -14.61 -10.75 -3.89
C VAL A 237 -13.23 -11.18 -3.45
N PHE A 238 -12.45 -11.86 -4.29
CA PHE A 238 -11.14 -12.39 -3.89
C PHE A 238 -10.12 -11.28 -3.69
N ASP A 239 -9.81 -10.52 -4.75
CA ASP A 239 -8.92 -9.35 -4.75
C ASP A 239 -9.65 -8.13 -5.35
N GLY A 240 -9.22 -6.93 -4.96
CA GLY A 240 -9.75 -5.66 -5.44
C GLY A 240 -10.75 -5.02 -4.47
N HIS A 241 -10.33 -3.95 -3.80
CA HIS A 241 -11.22 -3.10 -3.00
C HIS A 241 -11.93 -2.13 -3.93
N THR A 242 -13.27 -2.15 -3.87
CA THR A 242 -14.12 -1.20 -4.60
C THR A 242 -14.67 -0.19 -3.62
N GLU A 243 -14.66 1.08 -3.99
CA GLU A 243 -15.04 2.20 -3.13
C GLU A 243 -16.04 3.11 -3.85
N CYS A 244 -17.21 3.30 -3.28
CA CYS A 244 -18.19 4.27 -3.72
C CYS A 244 -17.90 5.59 -3.02
N VAL A 245 -17.47 6.59 -3.80
CA VAL A 245 -17.02 7.88 -3.28
C VAL A 245 -18.01 8.98 -3.66
N GLN A 246 -18.33 9.85 -2.71
CA GLN A 246 -19.02 11.12 -2.91
C GLN A 246 -18.11 12.22 -2.40
N ILE A 247 -18.00 13.31 -3.17
CA ILE A 247 -17.05 14.38 -2.89
C ILE A 247 -17.67 15.76 -3.08
N LYS A 248 -17.33 16.66 -2.15
CA LYS A 248 -17.61 18.08 -2.26
C LYS A 248 -16.30 18.84 -2.42
N LEU A 249 -16.21 19.66 -3.45
CA LEU A 249 -15.03 20.41 -3.84
C LEU A 249 -15.15 21.88 -3.49
N LYS A 250 -14.03 22.56 -3.21
CA LYS A 250 -14.04 23.99 -2.86
C LYS A 250 -14.24 24.90 -4.09
N LYS A 251 -13.80 24.45 -5.28
CA LYS A 251 -13.94 25.21 -6.52
C LYS A 251 -14.93 24.51 -7.45
N LYS A 252 -15.75 25.27 -8.16
CA LYS A 252 -16.62 24.75 -9.21
C LYS A 252 -15.80 24.14 -10.34
N ASN A 253 -16.26 23.04 -10.88
CA ASN A 253 -15.64 22.31 -11.98
C ASN A 253 -16.66 21.44 -12.70
N THR A 254 -16.21 20.77 -13.75
CA THR A 254 -17.02 19.90 -14.60
C THR A 254 -16.48 18.46 -14.58
N THR A 255 -17.32 17.51 -14.93
CA THR A 255 -16.89 16.10 -15.08
C THR A 255 -15.73 15.95 -16.08
N LYS A 256 -15.72 16.73 -17.18
CA LYS A 256 -14.64 16.71 -18.18
C LYS A 256 -13.31 17.16 -17.60
N GLU A 257 -13.30 18.22 -16.78
CA GLU A 257 -12.08 18.69 -16.13
C GLU A 257 -11.54 17.66 -15.15
N ILE A 258 -12.41 17.02 -14.38
CA ILE A 258 -12.03 15.94 -13.43
C ILE A 258 -11.42 14.76 -14.19
N ILE A 259 -12.06 14.28 -15.26
CA ILE A 259 -11.55 13.15 -16.07
C ILE A 259 -10.18 13.51 -16.64
N ASN A 260 -10.03 14.68 -17.24
CA ASN A 260 -8.77 15.14 -17.82
C ASN A 260 -7.63 15.17 -16.79
N ILE A 261 -7.91 15.59 -15.54
CA ILE A 261 -6.92 15.63 -14.47
C ILE A 261 -6.51 14.21 -14.07
N TRP A 262 -7.43 13.27 -13.94
CA TRP A 262 -7.12 11.88 -13.63
C TRP A 262 -6.30 11.20 -14.73
N GLU A 263 -6.68 11.34 -16.00
CA GLU A 263 -6.00 10.73 -17.15
C GLU A 263 -4.57 11.26 -17.35
N ASN A 264 -4.34 12.52 -16.98
CA ASN A 264 -3.04 13.16 -17.10
C ASN A 264 -2.21 13.16 -15.80
N PHE A 265 -2.69 12.50 -14.74
CA PHE A 265 -1.98 12.45 -13.48
C PHE A 265 -0.67 11.65 -13.61
N LYS A 266 0.44 12.32 -13.40
CA LYS A 266 1.80 11.75 -13.39
C LYS A 266 2.57 12.30 -12.22
N SER A 267 3.48 11.47 -11.69
CA SER A 267 4.31 11.83 -10.55
C SER A 267 5.73 11.27 -10.67
N ILE A 268 6.54 11.42 -9.64
CA ILE A 268 7.95 11.02 -9.65
C ILE A 268 8.18 9.57 -10.08
N PRO A 269 7.44 8.54 -9.59
CA PRO A 269 7.64 7.17 -10.03
C PRO A 269 7.53 6.97 -11.53
N GLN A 270 6.56 7.59 -12.20
CA GLN A 270 6.37 7.51 -13.65
C GLN A 270 7.43 8.32 -14.42
N ILE A 271 7.78 9.51 -13.94
CA ILE A 271 8.80 10.37 -14.55
C ILE A 271 10.18 9.71 -14.48
N LYS A 272 10.46 8.97 -13.41
CA LYS A 272 11.74 8.27 -13.18
C LYS A 272 11.73 6.80 -13.65
N ASP A 273 10.63 6.33 -14.22
CA ASP A 273 10.44 4.96 -14.72
C ASP A 273 10.84 3.90 -13.67
N LEU A 274 10.28 4.02 -12.45
CA LEU A 274 10.55 3.07 -11.38
C LEU A 274 9.99 1.69 -11.74
N PRO A 275 10.71 0.58 -11.45
CA PRO A 275 10.35 -0.76 -11.91
C PRO A 275 8.94 -1.25 -11.56
N SER A 276 8.45 -0.87 -10.37
CA SER A 276 7.10 -1.25 -9.90
C SER A 276 6.04 -0.19 -10.18
N ALA A 277 6.42 0.98 -10.75
CA ALA A 277 5.45 2.02 -11.04
C ALA A 277 4.52 1.60 -12.18
N PRO A 278 3.19 1.87 -12.08
CA PRO A 278 2.30 1.71 -13.20
C PRO A 278 2.66 2.74 -14.29
N LYS A 279 2.45 2.36 -15.55
CA LYS A 279 2.67 3.30 -16.67
C LYS A 279 1.72 4.49 -16.60
N GLN A 280 0.47 4.22 -16.25
CA GLN A 280 -0.56 5.20 -15.96
C GLN A 280 -1.11 4.94 -14.56
N VAL A 281 -1.07 5.96 -13.71
CA VAL A 281 -1.46 5.81 -12.29
C VAL A 281 -2.96 5.60 -12.15
N ILE A 282 -3.76 6.37 -12.90
CA ILE A 282 -5.22 6.36 -12.84
C ILE A 282 -5.76 6.08 -14.23
N HIS A 283 -6.58 5.03 -14.35
CA HIS A 283 -7.36 4.72 -15.55
C HIS A 283 -8.80 5.11 -15.31
N TYR A 284 -9.34 6.01 -16.16
CA TYR A 284 -10.76 6.35 -16.15
C TYR A 284 -11.52 5.53 -17.18
N TYR A 285 -12.70 5.04 -16.82
CA TYR A 285 -13.58 4.26 -17.68
C TYR A 285 -14.91 4.96 -17.88
N GLU A 286 -15.29 5.18 -19.17
CA GLU A 286 -16.57 5.76 -19.54
C GLU A 286 -17.73 4.76 -19.47
N ASP A 287 -17.44 3.47 -19.63
CA ASP A 287 -18.46 2.40 -19.52
C ASP A 287 -19.07 2.39 -18.12
N GLU A 288 -20.40 2.50 -18.07
CA GLU A 288 -21.16 2.54 -16.82
C GLU A 288 -21.05 1.28 -15.95
N ASN A 289 -20.59 0.15 -16.51
CA ASN A 289 -20.39 -1.09 -15.80
C ASN A 289 -18.99 -1.22 -15.16
N LEU A 290 -18.09 -0.27 -15.41
CA LEU A 290 -16.71 -0.32 -14.94
C LEU A 290 -16.42 0.77 -13.89
N PRO A 291 -15.41 0.53 -13.01
CA PRO A 291 -14.54 -0.64 -12.92
C PRO A 291 -15.18 -1.82 -12.17
N GLN A 292 -14.73 -3.05 -12.49
CA GLN A 292 -15.10 -4.28 -11.80
C GLN A 292 -13.85 -5.03 -11.33
N PRO A 293 -13.80 -5.57 -10.10
CA PRO A 293 -12.63 -6.28 -9.57
C PRO A 293 -12.11 -7.38 -10.51
N LYS A 294 -13.02 -8.15 -11.10
CA LYS A 294 -12.68 -9.27 -11.99
C LYS A 294 -11.83 -8.87 -13.21
N TYR A 295 -11.97 -7.65 -13.70
CA TYR A 295 -11.37 -7.23 -14.97
C TYR A 295 -10.31 -6.13 -14.82
N GLN A 296 -10.46 -5.23 -13.84
CA GLN A 296 -9.58 -4.08 -13.70
C GLN A 296 -8.64 -4.16 -12.49
N CYS A 297 -8.74 -5.21 -11.67
CA CYS A 297 -7.90 -5.33 -10.48
C CYS A 297 -6.41 -5.44 -10.83
N ASP A 298 -6.08 -6.16 -11.90
CA ASP A 298 -4.69 -6.47 -12.30
C ASP A 298 -4.09 -5.50 -13.34
N ILE A 299 -4.76 -4.39 -13.64
CA ILE A 299 -4.22 -3.39 -14.58
C ILE A 299 -2.85 -2.89 -14.10
N ASP A 300 -1.89 -2.79 -15.04
CA ASP A 300 -0.49 -2.50 -14.74
C ASP A 300 0.07 -3.38 -13.61
N LYS A 301 -0.17 -4.69 -13.71
CA LYS A 301 0.25 -5.70 -12.72
C LYS A 301 -0.32 -5.44 -11.30
N GLY A 302 -1.53 -4.85 -11.22
CA GLY A 302 -2.20 -4.52 -9.98
C GLY A 302 -1.70 -3.23 -9.30
N MET A 303 -0.90 -2.42 -9.99
CA MET A 303 -0.36 -1.17 -9.45
C MET A 303 -1.16 0.08 -9.85
N ALA A 304 -2.02 0.02 -10.86
CA ALA A 304 -2.89 1.12 -11.26
C ALA A 304 -4.14 1.24 -10.37
N VAL A 305 -4.75 2.42 -10.38
CA VAL A 305 -6.06 2.70 -9.80
C VAL A 305 -7.05 2.89 -10.93
N SER A 306 -8.17 2.19 -10.87
CA SER A 306 -9.24 2.27 -11.86
C SER A 306 -10.39 3.11 -11.31
N ILE A 307 -10.84 4.11 -12.08
CA ILE A 307 -11.96 4.98 -11.71
C ILE A 307 -13.02 4.96 -12.80
N GLY A 308 -14.27 5.00 -12.41
CA GLY A 308 -15.37 5.12 -13.35
C GLY A 308 -16.63 5.69 -12.69
N ARG A 309 -17.72 5.74 -13.45
CA ARG A 309 -19.00 6.19 -12.91
C ARG A 309 -19.01 7.62 -12.39
N LEU A 310 -18.14 8.52 -12.88
CA LEU A 310 -18.16 9.93 -12.49
C LEU A 310 -19.44 10.60 -12.98
N ARG A 311 -20.19 11.18 -12.06
CA ARG A 311 -21.44 11.89 -12.30
C ARG A 311 -21.72 12.88 -11.20
N THR A 312 -22.61 13.85 -11.46
CA THR A 312 -23.09 14.79 -10.44
C THR A 312 -23.86 14.08 -9.34
N ASP A 313 -23.83 14.64 -8.15
CA ASP A 313 -24.55 14.15 -6.98
C ASP A 313 -25.52 15.20 -6.45
N ASN A 314 -26.58 14.76 -5.76
CA ASN A 314 -27.62 15.67 -5.24
C ASN A 314 -27.29 16.25 -3.86
N LEU A 315 -26.37 15.60 -3.11
CA LEU A 315 -25.97 16.02 -1.75
C LEU A 315 -24.53 16.56 -1.75
N PHE A 316 -23.69 15.99 -2.59
CA PHE A 316 -22.33 16.41 -2.85
C PHE A 316 -22.24 17.01 -4.26
N ASP A 317 -21.04 17.37 -4.72
CA ASP A 317 -20.87 17.85 -6.09
C ASP A 317 -20.81 16.67 -7.08
N PHE A 318 -20.03 15.64 -6.73
CA PHE A 318 -19.81 14.47 -7.59
C PHE A 318 -19.80 13.17 -6.81
N LYS A 319 -20.03 12.08 -7.56
CA LYS A 319 -19.83 10.70 -7.10
C LYS A 319 -19.18 9.85 -8.18
N PHE A 320 -18.36 8.91 -7.76
CA PHE A 320 -17.60 8.00 -8.63
C PHE A 320 -17.26 6.70 -7.91
N VAL A 321 -16.70 5.75 -8.65
CA VAL A 321 -16.24 4.46 -8.10
C VAL A 321 -14.75 4.35 -8.31
N VAL A 322 -14.03 3.95 -7.27
CA VAL A 322 -12.59 3.65 -7.28
C VAL A 322 -12.40 2.16 -7.09
N LEU A 323 -11.44 1.58 -7.77
CA LEU A 323 -11.00 0.21 -7.60
C LEU A 323 -9.48 0.15 -7.56
N SER A 324 -8.91 -0.54 -6.59
CA SER A 324 -7.47 -0.82 -6.52
C SER A 324 -7.19 -2.22 -5.99
N HIS A 325 -6.06 -2.81 -6.39
CA HIS A 325 -5.64 -4.13 -5.92
C HIS A 325 -5.10 -4.04 -4.48
N ASN A 326 -5.82 -4.59 -3.52
CA ASN A 326 -5.56 -4.45 -2.09
C ASN A 326 -4.28 -5.13 -1.60
N THR A 327 -3.82 -6.24 -2.22
CA THR A 327 -2.62 -6.95 -1.78
C THR A 327 -1.36 -6.59 -2.60
N ILE A 328 -1.52 -5.97 -3.76
CA ILE A 328 -0.43 -5.45 -4.59
C ILE A 328 -0.30 -3.95 -4.36
N ARG A 329 -1.14 -3.11 -4.97
CA ARG A 329 -1.10 -1.65 -4.78
C ARG A 329 -1.25 -1.28 -3.30
N GLY A 330 -2.22 -1.90 -2.64
CA GLY A 330 -2.59 -1.64 -1.25
C GLY A 330 -1.64 -2.24 -0.20
N ALA A 331 -0.63 -3.04 -0.61
CA ALA A 331 0.29 -3.69 0.33
C ALA A 331 1.69 -3.86 -0.27
N ALA A 332 2.05 -5.09 -0.71
CA ALA A 332 3.43 -5.43 -1.03
C ALA A 332 4.00 -4.62 -2.20
N GLY A 333 3.24 -4.40 -3.27
CA GLY A 333 3.69 -3.61 -4.42
C GLY A 333 3.90 -2.14 -4.08
N GLY A 334 2.98 -1.54 -3.30
CA GLY A 334 3.12 -0.17 -2.80
C GLY A 334 4.37 0.01 -1.94
N ALA A 335 4.64 -0.93 -1.04
CA ALA A 335 5.82 -0.91 -0.20
C ALA A 335 7.13 -1.09 -0.99
N ILE A 336 7.14 -1.95 -2.03
CA ILE A 336 8.29 -2.08 -2.93
C ILE A 336 8.55 -0.76 -3.67
N LEU A 337 7.49 -0.11 -4.17
CA LEU A 337 7.61 1.20 -4.83
C LEU A 337 8.16 2.29 -3.87
N CYS A 338 7.81 2.23 -2.58
CA CYS A 338 8.44 3.08 -1.56
C CYS A 338 9.96 2.85 -1.48
N ALA A 339 10.42 1.59 -1.49
CA ALA A 339 11.85 1.27 -1.49
C ALA A 339 12.56 1.77 -2.76
N GLU A 340 11.92 1.63 -3.91
CA GLU A 340 12.46 2.13 -5.18
C GLU A 340 12.63 3.65 -5.15
N LEU A 341 11.62 4.38 -4.64
CA LEU A 341 11.70 5.83 -4.46
C LEU A 341 12.84 6.21 -3.49
N MET A 342 12.99 5.48 -2.39
CA MET A 342 14.09 5.70 -1.44
C MET A 342 15.45 5.46 -2.09
N HIS A 343 15.56 4.41 -2.91
CA HIS A 343 16.81 4.08 -3.62
C HIS A 343 17.26 5.19 -4.56
N ILE A 344 16.36 5.73 -5.38
CA ILE A 344 16.73 6.83 -6.30
C ILE A 344 17.05 8.15 -5.57
N ASN A 345 16.58 8.31 -4.34
CA ASN A 345 16.89 9.45 -3.47
C ASN A 345 18.13 9.20 -2.56
N SER A 346 18.87 8.09 -2.75
CA SER A 346 20.06 7.74 -1.96
C SER A 346 19.78 7.62 -0.45
N LEU A 347 18.61 7.10 -0.09
CA LEU A 347 18.18 6.86 1.28
C LEU A 347 18.29 5.37 1.70
N LEU A 348 18.84 4.51 0.84
CA LEU A 348 19.11 3.09 1.09
C LEU A 348 20.59 2.79 0.99
#